data_ece55287879f197d66e34fad4b82c295
#
_entry.id   ece55287879f197d66e34fad4b82c295
#
_cell.length_a   1.000
_cell.length_b   1.000
_cell.length_c   1.000
_cell.angle_alpha   90.00
_cell.angle_beta   90.00
_cell.angle_gamma   90.00
#
_symmetry.space_group_name_H-M   'P 1'
#
loop_
_entity.id
_entity.type
_entity.pdbx_description
1 polymer ?
#
loop_
_entity_poly.entity_id
_entity_poly.type
_entity_poly.pdbx_seq_one_letter_code
_entity_poly.pdbx_strand_id
1 'polypeptide(L)'
;FENEQYSLCDEVKDLVAKCYTNESKGDLEVRDKIINYCNVFAELYEIVPLDKVFEIYDKQNHDISKEDFMEFINTINGKMDLWEIYNNSIVNTYVLEEGFYDDLLKTQGNKPFYIPSRKKIMKMANPGYIEETNEYLALRHYLIKRMGMDEVKGENLCFEIEMECKMSNENAPDILSLFDKYNVELNDNNAKKVIGLVQAVNL
;
A
#
# COMPACT_ATOMS: atom_id res chain seq x y z
N PHE A 1 -2.34 14.31 27.00
CA PHE A 1 -1.66 14.90 25.85
C PHE A 1 -2.29 16.24 25.60
N GLU A 2 -1.58 17.35 25.86
CA GLU A 2 -1.99 18.70 25.53
C GLU A 2 -2.00 18.84 24.01
N ASN A 3 -3.06 19.47 23.47
CA ASN A 3 -3.19 19.80 22.05
C ASN A 3 -2.15 20.87 21.70
N GLU A 4 -0.93 20.47 21.34
CA GLU A 4 0.03 21.37 20.73
C GLU A 4 -0.44 21.71 19.33
N GLN A 5 -0.92 22.93 19.12
CA GLN A 5 -1.23 23.46 17.80
C GLN A 5 0.01 24.11 17.22
N TYR A 6 0.56 23.50 16.17
CA TYR A 6 1.64 24.12 15.39
C TYR A 6 1.05 25.02 14.33
N SER A 7 1.50 26.27 14.23
CA SER A 7 1.13 27.20 13.17
C SER A 7 2.37 27.60 12.38
N LEU A 8 2.26 27.63 11.06
CA LEU A 8 3.31 28.20 10.20
C LEU A 8 3.40 29.72 10.44
N CYS A 9 4.62 30.29 10.40
CA CYS A 9 4.79 31.74 10.42
C CYS A 9 4.16 32.38 9.17
N ASP A 10 3.78 33.64 9.26
CA ASP A 10 3.01 34.32 8.21
C ASP A 10 3.80 34.43 6.90
N GLU A 11 5.14 34.60 6.96
CA GLU A 11 6.02 34.62 5.79
C GLU A 11 5.98 33.29 5.02
N VAL A 12 5.92 32.13 5.73
CA VAL A 12 5.80 30.83 5.10
C VAL A 12 4.40 30.62 4.54
N LYS A 13 3.35 31.10 5.24
CA LYS A 13 1.97 31.06 4.72
C LYS A 13 1.85 31.86 3.43
N ASP A 14 2.44 33.07 3.39
CA ASP A 14 2.44 33.94 2.21
C ASP A 14 3.23 33.33 1.05
N LEU A 15 4.36 32.67 1.33
CA LEU A 15 5.15 31.97 0.32
C LEU A 15 4.37 30.81 -0.26
N VAL A 16 3.77 29.97 0.58
CA VAL A 16 2.91 28.85 0.15
C VAL A 16 1.74 29.34 -0.67
N ALA A 17 1.05 30.42 -0.24
CA ALA A 17 -0.07 30.99 -0.98
C ALA A 17 0.34 31.53 -2.36
N LYS A 18 1.54 32.11 -2.51
CA LYS A 18 2.09 32.53 -3.79
C LYS A 18 2.47 31.37 -4.72
N CYS A 19 2.94 30.28 -4.16
CA CYS A 19 3.27 29.07 -4.92
C CYS A 19 2.02 28.27 -5.33
N TYR A 20 0.91 28.41 -4.60
CA TYR A 20 -0.35 27.72 -4.85
C TYR A 20 -1.26 28.53 -5.80
N THR A 21 -0.89 28.58 -7.07
CA THR A 21 -1.78 29.10 -8.13
C THR A 21 -2.69 27.97 -8.63
N ASN A 22 -3.78 28.29 -9.35
CA ASN A 22 -4.66 27.27 -9.92
C ASN A 22 -3.94 26.35 -10.93
N GLU A 23 -2.97 26.89 -11.69
CA GLU A 23 -2.12 26.10 -12.59
C GLU A 23 -1.20 25.16 -11.80
N SER A 24 -0.50 25.66 -10.78
CA SER A 24 0.37 24.82 -9.93
C SER A 24 -0.43 23.75 -9.17
N LYS A 25 -1.70 24.00 -8.86
CA LYS A 25 -2.55 23.01 -8.24
C LYS A 25 -2.85 21.83 -9.19
N GLY A 26 -3.15 22.10 -10.46
CA GLY A 26 -3.37 21.06 -11.48
C GLY A 26 -2.11 20.19 -11.67
N ASP A 27 -0.94 20.83 -11.77
CA ASP A 27 0.34 20.13 -11.89
C ASP A 27 0.65 19.27 -10.65
N LEU A 28 0.35 19.77 -9.45
CA LEU A 28 0.53 18.99 -8.21
C LEU A 28 -0.38 17.77 -8.17
N GLU A 29 -1.65 17.90 -8.56
CA GLU A 29 -2.57 16.76 -8.61
C GLU A 29 -2.12 15.67 -9.60
N VAL A 30 -1.52 16.06 -10.74
CA VAL A 30 -0.92 15.12 -11.70
C VAL A 30 0.29 14.42 -11.09
N ARG A 31 1.20 15.18 -10.46
CA ARG A 31 2.39 14.63 -9.80
C ARG A 31 2.05 13.68 -8.68
N ASP A 32 1.09 14.03 -7.82
CA ASP A 32 0.61 13.15 -6.75
C ASP A 32 0.03 11.85 -7.30
N LYS A 33 -0.73 11.92 -8.41
CA LYS A 33 -1.22 10.71 -9.08
C LYS A 33 -0.08 9.83 -9.59
N ILE A 34 0.94 10.42 -10.22
CA ILE A 34 2.10 9.67 -10.71
C ILE A 34 2.82 8.96 -9.57
N ILE A 35 3.08 9.68 -8.47
CA ILE A 35 3.70 9.10 -7.27
C ILE A 35 2.87 7.92 -6.76
N ASN A 36 1.55 8.09 -6.65
CA ASN A 36 0.65 7.04 -6.20
C ASN A 36 0.70 5.78 -7.10
N TYR A 37 0.78 5.96 -8.43
CA TYR A 37 0.94 4.83 -9.36
C TYR A 37 2.28 4.13 -9.16
N CYS A 38 3.37 4.89 -9.02
CA CYS A 38 4.69 4.32 -8.78
C CYS A 38 4.75 3.55 -7.46
N ASN A 39 4.20 4.13 -6.38
CA ASN A 39 4.14 3.46 -5.07
C ASN A 39 3.36 2.14 -5.15
N VAL A 40 2.15 2.18 -5.70
CA VAL A 40 1.31 0.97 -5.83
C VAL A 40 1.98 -0.09 -6.69
N PHE A 41 2.65 0.30 -7.76
CA PHE A 41 3.31 -0.67 -8.65
C PHE A 41 4.61 -1.21 -8.07
N ALA A 42 5.33 -0.43 -7.28
CA ALA A 42 6.49 -0.92 -6.52
C ALA A 42 6.08 -1.96 -5.46
N GLU A 43 4.95 -1.77 -4.79
CA GLU A 43 4.42 -2.77 -3.84
C GLU A 43 3.81 -3.99 -4.52
N LEU A 44 3.11 -3.78 -5.64
CA LEU A 44 2.35 -4.85 -6.29
C LEU A 44 3.20 -5.78 -7.14
N TYR A 45 4.27 -5.23 -7.77
CA TYR A 45 5.09 -5.97 -8.73
C TYR A 45 6.55 -6.08 -8.31
N GLU A 46 6.99 -5.30 -7.34
CA GLU A 46 8.37 -5.17 -6.88
C GLU A 46 9.33 -4.64 -7.96
N ILE A 47 9.21 -5.11 -9.22
CA ILE A 47 9.95 -4.65 -10.39
C ILE A 47 8.97 -4.40 -11.53
N VAL A 48 8.91 -3.16 -12.05
CA VAL A 48 8.05 -2.80 -13.19
C VAL A 48 8.77 -1.84 -14.14
N PRO A 49 8.84 -2.13 -15.46
CA PRO A 49 9.46 -1.23 -16.43
C PRO A 49 8.76 0.15 -16.46
N LEU A 50 9.55 1.22 -16.53
CA LEU A 50 9.03 2.61 -16.60
C LEU A 50 8.04 2.81 -17.76
N ASP A 51 8.34 2.26 -18.91
CA ASP A 51 7.43 2.31 -20.07
C ASP A 51 6.08 1.66 -19.76
N LYS A 52 6.06 0.59 -18.95
CA LYS A 52 4.85 -0.08 -18.55
C LYS A 52 4.05 0.74 -17.54
N VAL A 53 4.73 1.38 -16.60
CA VAL A 53 4.09 2.32 -15.66
C VAL A 53 3.41 3.44 -16.43
N PHE A 54 4.12 4.08 -17.37
CA PHE A 54 3.56 5.13 -18.20
C PHE A 54 2.38 4.64 -19.05
N GLU A 55 2.52 3.48 -19.71
CA GLU A 55 1.44 2.89 -20.53
C GLU A 55 0.13 2.74 -19.72
N ILE A 56 0.24 2.23 -18.49
CA ILE A 56 -0.94 2.03 -17.64
C ILE A 56 -1.48 3.38 -17.14
N TYR A 57 -0.58 4.28 -16.72
CA TYR A 57 -0.95 5.62 -16.27
C TYR A 57 -1.69 6.40 -17.35
N ASP A 58 -1.12 6.48 -18.55
CA ASP A 58 -1.68 7.21 -19.67
C ASP A 58 -3.05 6.66 -20.10
N LYS A 59 -3.20 5.35 -20.21
CA LYS A 59 -4.50 4.73 -20.52
C LYS A 59 -5.61 5.08 -19.54
N GLN A 60 -5.27 5.45 -18.32
CA GLN A 60 -6.25 5.71 -17.26
C GLN A 60 -6.46 7.19 -16.95
N ASN A 61 -5.53 8.08 -17.32
CA ASN A 61 -5.54 9.50 -16.95
C ASN A 61 -5.48 10.48 -18.13
N HIS A 62 -4.61 10.26 -19.13
CA HIS A 62 -4.44 11.13 -20.32
C HIS A 62 -4.15 12.60 -19.99
N ASP A 63 -3.38 12.90 -18.96
CA ASP A 63 -3.18 14.24 -18.42
C ASP A 63 -1.72 14.73 -18.41
N ILE A 64 -0.79 13.95 -18.98
CA ILE A 64 0.62 14.29 -19.08
C ILE A 64 1.26 13.63 -20.33
N SER A 65 2.25 14.30 -20.93
CA SER A 65 3.06 13.69 -21.99
C SER A 65 4.02 12.64 -21.44
N LYS A 66 4.52 11.71 -22.28
CA LYS A 66 5.53 10.73 -21.87
C LYS A 66 6.83 11.40 -21.45
N GLU A 67 7.22 12.44 -22.17
CA GLU A 67 8.43 13.21 -21.92
C GLU A 67 8.37 13.87 -20.54
N ASP A 68 7.30 14.56 -20.21
CA ASP A 68 7.11 15.24 -18.93
C ASP A 68 6.98 14.22 -17.76
N PHE A 69 6.30 13.10 -18.02
CA PHE A 69 6.20 12.00 -17.05
C PHE A 69 7.58 11.46 -16.69
N MET A 70 8.41 11.15 -17.71
CA MET A 70 9.77 10.62 -17.48
C MET A 70 10.68 11.65 -16.82
N GLU A 71 10.58 12.93 -17.21
CA GLU A 71 11.32 14.03 -16.58
C GLU A 71 10.95 14.13 -15.09
N PHE A 72 9.66 14.13 -14.77
CA PHE A 72 9.20 14.19 -13.39
C PHE A 72 9.70 13.03 -12.55
N ILE A 73 9.54 11.79 -13.01
CA ILE A 73 10.01 10.59 -12.28
C ILE A 73 11.52 10.66 -12.04
N ASN A 74 12.31 11.04 -13.04
CA ASN A 74 13.76 11.19 -12.89
C ASN A 74 14.12 12.30 -11.87
N THR A 75 13.33 13.36 -11.77
CA THR A 75 13.55 14.44 -10.80
C THR A 75 13.34 14.00 -9.36
N ILE A 76 12.43 13.03 -9.13
CA ILE A 76 12.13 12.49 -7.79
C ILE A 76 12.86 11.19 -7.46
N ASN A 77 13.59 10.63 -8.39
CA ASN A 77 14.39 9.42 -8.16
C ASN A 77 15.37 9.61 -7.00
N GLY A 78 15.48 8.64 -6.11
CA GLY A 78 16.29 8.72 -4.89
C GLY A 78 15.74 9.67 -3.81
N LYS A 79 14.50 10.16 -3.96
CA LYS A 79 13.79 10.95 -2.95
C LYS A 79 12.56 10.22 -2.40
N MET A 80 12.28 9.03 -2.92
CA MET A 80 11.19 8.17 -2.48
C MET A 80 11.74 7.04 -1.62
N ASP A 81 11.11 6.78 -0.48
CA ASP A 81 11.56 5.72 0.44
C ASP A 81 11.18 4.33 -0.07
N LEU A 82 10.12 4.23 -0.87
CA LEU A 82 9.53 2.95 -1.27
C LEU A 82 10.13 2.37 -2.54
N TRP A 83 10.66 3.19 -3.44
CA TRP A 83 11.18 2.75 -4.74
C TRP A 83 12.29 3.63 -5.29
N GLU A 84 13.09 3.05 -6.15
CA GLU A 84 14.10 3.72 -6.96
C GLU A 84 14.01 3.31 -8.43
N ILE A 85 14.59 4.14 -9.30
CA ILE A 85 14.76 3.75 -10.71
C ILE A 85 16.06 2.96 -10.84
N TYR A 86 15.93 1.70 -11.21
CA TYR A 86 17.05 0.84 -11.50
C TYR A 86 16.81 0.06 -12.82
N ASN A 87 17.80 0.02 -13.72
CA ASN A 87 17.68 -0.63 -15.03
C ASN A 87 16.40 -0.28 -15.81
N ASN A 88 16.06 1.02 -15.88
CA ASN A 88 14.85 1.56 -16.54
C ASN A 88 13.54 0.97 -16.00
N SER A 89 13.51 0.61 -14.73
CA SER A 89 12.34 0.09 -14.02
C SER A 89 12.15 0.82 -12.70
N ILE A 90 10.91 0.93 -12.24
CA ILE A 90 10.60 1.19 -10.84
C ILE A 90 10.88 -0.11 -10.10
N VAL A 91 11.71 -0.04 -9.08
CA VAL A 91 12.09 -1.19 -8.25
C VAL A 91 11.86 -0.83 -6.79
N ASN A 92 11.19 -1.70 -6.05
CA ASN A 92 11.02 -1.54 -4.62
C ASN A 92 12.40 -1.50 -3.93
N THR A 93 12.62 -0.53 -3.05
CA THR A 93 13.91 -0.33 -2.37
C THR A 93 14.36 -1.58 -1.61
N TYR A 94 13.44 -2.30 -0.96
CA TYR A 94 13.73 -3.55 -0.28
C TYR A 94 14.37 -4.60 -1.20
N VAL A 95 13.90 -4.70 -2.45
CA VAL A 95 14.45 -5.65 -3.45
C VAL A 95 15.91 -5.33 -3.78
N LEU A 96 16.27 -4.03 -3.83
CA LEU A 96 17.65 -3.60 -4.09
C LEU A 96 18.53 -3.79 -2.86
N GLU A 97 18.03 -3.45 -1.68
CA GLU A 97 18.76 -3.56 -0.41
C GLU A 97 19.10 -5.02 -0.06
N GLU A 98 18.15 -5.94 -0.28
CA GLU A 98 18.34 -7.38 -0.03
C GLU A 98 19.02 -8.13 -1.20
N GLY A 99 19.22 -7.46 -2.34
CA GLY A 99 19.88 -8.05 -3.51
C GLY A 99 19.03 -9.08 -4.28
N PHE A 100 17.71 -9.03 -4.14
CA PHE A 100 16.78 -10.00 -4.78
C PHE A 100 16.44 -9.68 -6.24
N TYR A 101 16.95 -8.59 -6.80
CA TYR A 101 16.57 -8.10 -8.13
C TYR A 101 16.62 -9.15 -9.23
N ASP A 102 17.76 -9.85 -9.37
CA ASP A 102 17.96 -10.82 -10.45
C ASP A 102 17.08 -12.06 -10.30
N ASP A 103 16.84 -12.51 -9.07
CA ASP A 103 16.03 -13.70 -8.83
C ASP A 103 14.54 -13.40 -8.98
N LEU A 104 14.09 -12.24 -8.56
CA LEU A 104 12.72 -11.78 -8.82
C LEU A 104 12.46 -11.58 -10.31
N LEU A 105 13.40 -10.97 -11.04
CA LEU A 105 13.26 -10.78 -12.49
C LEU A 105 13.15 -12.11 -13.22
N LYS A 106 13.93 -13.13 -12.84
CA LYS A 106 13.82 -14.50 -13.36
C LYS A 106 12.46 -15.13 -13.03
N THR A 107 11.98 -14.97 -11.80
CA THR A 107 10.70 -15.53 -11.33
C THR A 107 9.51 -14.86 -12.02
N GLN A 108 9.57 -13.54 -12.20
CA GLN A 108 8.56 -12.77 -12.91
C GLN A 108 8.48 -13.17 -14.38
N GLY A 109 9.65 -13.33 -15.04
CA GLY A 109 9.75 -13.78 -16.42
C GLY A 109 8.85 -12.97 -17.36
N ASN A 110 8.07 -13.68 -18.20
CA ASN A 110 7.14 -13.09 -19.16
C ASN A 110 5.67 -13.10 -18.65
N LYS A 111 5.45 -13.21 -17.35
CA LYS A 111 4.10 -13.19 -16.80
C LYS A 111 3.44 -11.83 -17.07
N PRO A 112 2.16 -11.79 -17.48
CA PRO A 112 1.46 -10.54 -17.69
C PRO A 112 1.25 -9.83 -16.36
N PHE A 113 1.44 -8.50 -16.34
CA PHE A 113 1.11 -7.68 -15.20
C PHE A 113 -0.42 -7.65 -14.98
N TYR A 114 -0.85 -7.84 -13.75
CA TYR A 114 -2.22 -7.52 -13.36
C TYR A 114 -2.41 -6.00 -13.40
N ILE A 115 -3.43 -5.49 -14.06
CA ILE A 115 -3.67 -4.05 -14.17
C ILE A 115 -4.89 -3.66 -13.33
N PRO A 116 -4.69 -3.08 -12.13
CA PRO A 116 -5.79 -2.59 -11.34
C PRO A 116 -6.51 -1.43 -12.04
N SER A 117 -7.80 -1.26 -11.79
CA SER A 117 -8.51 -0.07 -12.24
C SER A 117 -7.96 1.19 -11.55
N ARG A 118 -8.11 2.37 -12.18
CA ARG A 118 -7.73 3.65 -11.57
C ARG A 118 -8.27 3.82 -10.15
N LYS A 119 -9.55 3.49 -9.95
CA LYS A 119 -10.20 3.56 -8.64
C LYS A 119 -9.50 2.66 -7.61
N LYS A 120 -9.08 1.45 -8.02
CA LYS A 120 -8.38 0.52 -7.14
C LYS A 120 -6.97 1.03 -6.81
N ILE A 121 -6.22 1.55 -7.80
CA ILE A 121 -4.89 2.15 -7.58
C ILE A 121 -4.98 3.29 -6.56
N MET A 122 -5.93 4.21 -6.72
CA MET A 122 -6.09 5.33 -5.79
C MET A 122 -6.51 4.91 -4.38
N LYS A 123 -7.15 3.75 -4.23
CA LYS A 123 -7.42 3.16 -2.91
C LYS A 123 -6.17 2.53 -2.31
N MET A 124 -5.43 1.75 -3.11
CA MET A 124 -4.20 1.08 -2.68
C MET A 124 -3.10 2.07 -2.29
N ALA A 125 -3.06 3.24 -2.94
CA ALA A 125 -2.12 4.31 -2.60
C ALA A 125 -2.37 4.96 -1.22
N ASN A 126 -3.51 4.67 -0.59
CA ASN A 126 -3.80 5.23 0.73
C ASN A 126 -3.07 4.40 1.80
N PRO A 127 -2.23 5.02 2.65
CA PRO A 127 -1.57 4.31 3.74
C PRO A 127 -2.60 3.60 4.63
N GLY A 128 -2.39 2.31 4.88
CA GLY A 128 -3.33 1.49 5.66
C GLY A 128 -4.54 0.98 4.87
N TYR A 129 -4.51 1.08 3.53
CA TYR A 129 -5.52 0.39 2.71
C TYR A 129 -5.41 -1.12 2.88
N ILE A 130 -6.54 -1.72 3.23
CA ILE A 130 -6.72 -3.17 3.25
C ILE A 130 -7.72 -3.53 2.17
N GLU A 131 -7.42 -4.56 1.40
CA GLU A 131 -8.39 -5.15 0.50
C GLU A 131 -9.39 -5.96 1.33
N GLU A 132 -10.61 -5.42 1.49
CA GLU A 132 -11.71 -6.15 2.14
C GLU A 132 -12.14 -7.33 1.25
N THR A 133 -11.35 -8.42 1.29
CA THR A 133 -11.71 -9.67 0.65
C THR A 133 -12.92 -10.32 1.34
N ASN A 134 -13.56 -11.28 0.70
CA ASN A 134 -14.66 -12.02 1.34
C ASN A 134 -14.18 -12.75 2.61
N GLU A 135 -12.94 -13.21 2.61
CA GLU A 135 -12.27 -13.91 3.69
C GLU A 135 -12.01 -12.96 4.87
N TYR A 136 -11.48 -11.76 4.60
CA TYR A 136 -11.32 -10.70 5.60
C TYR A 136 -12.66 -10.30 6.22
N LEU A 137 -13.67 -10.05 5.41
CA LEU A 137 -15.01 -9.71 5.89
C LEU A 137 -15.65 -10.83 6.71
N ALA A 138 -15.41 -12.10 6.35
CA ALA A 138 -15.90 -13.24 7.11
C ALA A 138 -15.24 -13.33 8.49
N LEU A 139 -13.90 -13.11 8.58
CA LEU A 139 -13.18 -13.06 9.84
C LEU A 139 -13.69 -11.92 10.71
N ARG A 140 -13.75 -10.70 10.18
CA ARG A 140 -14.27 -9.51 10.87
C ARG A 140 -15.68 -9.74 11.42
N HIS A 141 -16.58 -10.26 10.57
CA HIS A 141 -17.96 -10.57 10.99
C HIS A 141 -17.98 -11.57 12.13
N TYR A 142 -17.15 -12.61 12.08
CA TYR A 142 -17.11 -13.64 13.11
C TYR A 142 -16.63 -13.06 14.45
N LEU A 143 -15.53 -12.28 14.45
CA LEU A 143 -15.00 -11.66 15.67
C LEU A 143 -16.00 -10.70 16.31
N ILE A 144 -16.61 -9.83 15.53
CA ILE A 144 -17.54 -8.81 16.05
C ILE A 144 -18.90 -9.42 16.40
N LYS A 145 -19.54 -10.18 15.49
CA LYS A 145 -20.93 -10.61 15.66
C LYS A 145 -21.09 -11.95 16.37
N ARG A 146 -20.09 -12.84 16.34
CA ARG A 146 -20.18 -14.17 16.96
C ARG A 146 -19.40 -14.26 18.25
N MET A 147 -18.24 -13.64 18.33
CA MET A 147 -17.44 -13.59 19.56
C MET A 147 -17.76 -12.39 20.42
N GLY A 148 -18.57 -11.43 19.93
CA GLY A 148 -19.05 -10.28 20.71
C GLY A 148 -17.99 -9.21 20.96
N MET A 149 -16.96 -9.15 20.13
CA MET A 149 -15.95 -8.10 20.23
C MET A 149 -16.54 -6.72 19.93
N ASP A 150 -16.01 -5.71 20.60
CA ASP A 150 -16.24 -4.31 20.22
C ASP A 150 -15.82 -4.09 18.75
N GLU A 151 -16.56 -3.26 18.02
CA GLU A 151 -16.37 -3.09 16.57
C GLU A 151 -14.96 -2.56 16.25
N VAL A 152 -14.48 -1.56 16.97
CA VAL A 152 -13.15 -0.97 16.77
C VAL A 152 -12.04 -1.98 17.09
N LYS A 153 -12.18 -2.72 18.21
CA LYS A 153 -11.21 -3.76 18.57
C LYS A 153 -11.20 -4.91 17.57
N GLY A 154 -12.38 -5.33 17.08
CA GLY A 154 -12.49 -6.38 16.08
C GLY A 154 -11.89 -5.98 14.73
N GLU A 155 -12.07 -4.74 14.30
CA GLU A 155 -11.44 -4.20 13.10
C GLU A 155 -9.92 -4.14 13.23
N ASN A 156 -9.42 -3.61 14.35
CA ASN A 156 -7.98 -3.54 14.59
C ASN A 156 -7.33 -4.93 14.66
N LEU A 157 -7.97 -5.90 15.30
CA LEU A 157 -7.47 -7.27 15.33
C LEU A 157 -7.43 -7.89 13.93
N CYS A 158 -8.47 -7.70 13.11
CA CYS A 158 -8.46 -8.17 11.72
C CYS A 158 -7.33 -7.54 10.92
N PHE A 159 -7.10 -6.24 11.08
CA PHE A 159 -6.01 -5.53 10.44
C PHE A 159 -4.65 -6.12 10.82
N GLU A 160 -4.39 -6.28 12.11
CA GLU A 160 -3.13 -6.81 12.60
C GLU A 160 -2.93 -8.27 12.14
N ILE A 161 -3.99 -9.09 12.10
CA ILE A 161 -3.92 -10.46 11.57
C ILE A 161 -3.52 -10.45 10.09
N GLU A 162 -4.14 -9.59 9.27
CA GLU A 162 -3.80 -9.51 7.85
C GLU A 162 -2.37 -9.05 7.64
N MET A 163 -1.92 -8.03 8.39
CA MET A 163 -0.54 -7.56 8.34
C MET A 163 0.45 -8.64 8.76
N GLU A 164 0.17 -9.35 9.84
CA GLU A 164 1.02 -10.46 10.30
C GLU A 164 1.10 -11.59 9.25
N CYS A 165 -0.03 -11.93 8.62
CA CYS A 165 -0.06 -12.91 7.53
C CYS A 165 0.78 -12.46 6.31
N LYS A 166 0.77 -11.17 5.96
CA LYS A 166 1.54 -10.62 4.84
C LYS A 166 3.04 -10.52 5.12
N MET A 167 3.42 -10.27 6.37
CA MET A 167 4.82 -10.07 6.78
C MET A 167 5.54 -11.38 7.11
N SER A 168 4.81 -12.47 7.35
CA SER A 168 5.36 -13.77 7.76
C SER A 168 5.79 -14.60 6.55
N ASN A 169 6.92 -14.25 5.93
CA ASN A 169 7.38 -14.90 4.68
C ASN A 169 7.82 -16.36 4.85
N GLU A 170 8.37 -16.78 5.99
CA GLU A 170 8.92 -18.13 6.20
C GLU A 170 8.51 -18.78 7.52
N ASN A 171 7.99 -18.02 8.45
CA ASN A 171 7.54 -18.51 9.75
C ASN A 171 6.02 -18.47 9.83
N ALA A 172 5.42 -19.44 10.53
CA ALA A 172 3.99 -19.34 10.81
C ALA A 172 3.70 -18.05 11.57
N PRO A 173 2.72 -17.24 11.12
CA PRO A 173 2.38 -15.96 11.75
C PRO A 173 2.00 -16.19 13.22
N ASP A 174 2.49 -15.34 14.11
CA ASP A 174 2.18 -15.41 15.55
C ASP A 174 0.79 -14.82 15.85
N ILE A 175 -0.21 -15.45 15.28
CA ILE A 175 -1.60 -15.00 15.41
C ILE A 175 -2.10 -15.16 16.87
N LEU A 176 -1.56 -16.12 17.63
CA LEU A 176 -2.02 -16.36 19.00
C LEU A 176 -1.68 -15.16 19.91
N SER A 177 -0.51 -14.57 19.75
CA SER A 177 -0.12 -13.37 20.51
C SER A 177 -1.04 -12.19 20.26
N LEU A 178 -1.60 -12.06 19.04
CA LEU A 178 -2.57 -11.03 18.72
C LEU A 178 -3.89 -11.23 19.47
N PHE A 179 -4.39 -12.46 19.56
CA PHE A 179 -5.59 -12.75 20.33
C PHE A 179 -5.39 -12.43 21.82
N ASP A 180 -4.23 -12.79 22.37
CA ASP A 180 -3.88 -12.45 23.75
C ASP A 180 -3.81 -10.93 23.99
N LYS A 181 -3.18 -10.19 23.07
CA LYS A 181 -3.10 -8.73 23.08
C LYS A 181 -4.48 -8.06 23.17
N TYR A 182 -5.45 -8.59 22.45
CA TYR A 182 -6.83 -8.09 22.43
C TYR A 182 -7.71 -8.69 23.52
N ASN A 183 -7.16 -9.54 24.42
CA ASN A 183 -7.88 -10.28 25.45
C ASN A 183 -9.04 -11.12 24.88
N VAL A 184 -8.80 -11.79 23.76
CA VAL A 184 -9.76 -12.67 23.10
C VAL A 184 -9.44 -14.13 23.46
N GLU A 185 -10.31 -14.74 24.25
CA GLU A 185 -10.13 -16.15 24.66
C GLU A 185 -10.49 -17.10 23.51
N LEU A 186 -9.50 -17.90 23.09
CA LEU A 186 -9.70 -19.03 22.17
C LEU A 186 -9.92 -20.30 22.99
N ASN A 187 -11.07 -20.95 22.78
CA ASN A 187 -11.47 -22.18 23.43
C ASN A 187 -11.91 -23.22 22.39
N ASP A 188 -12.19 -24.45 22.84
CA ASP A 188 -12.56 -25.57 21.97
C ASP A 188 -13.74 -25.28 21.01
N ASN A 189 -14.63 -24.36 21.39
CA ASN A 189 -15.82 -24.03 20.59
C ASN A 189 -15.54 -23.02 19.46
N ASN A 190 -14.56 -22.11 19.64
CA ASN A 190 -14.29 -21.05 18.69
C ASN A 190 -12.93 -21.20 17.96
N ALA A 191 -11.91 -21.79 18.58
CA ALA A 191 -10.55 -21.87 18.07
C ALA A 191 -10.48 -22.46 16.65
N LYS A 192 -11.12 -23.61 16.43
CA LYS A 192 -11.12 -24.26 15.11
C LYS A 192 -11.71 -23.36 14.01
N LYS A 193 -12.78 -22.61 14.33
CA LYS A 193 -13.42 -21.72 13.36
C LYS A 193 -12.56 -20.50 13.09
N VAL A 194 -11.99 -19.91 14.14
CA VAL A 194 -11.09 -18.75 14.02
C VAL A 194 -9.86 -19.11 13.21
N ILE A 195 -9.17 -20.21 13.52
CA ILE A 195 -8.00 -20.66 12.76
C ILE A 195 -8.34 -20.86 11.28
N GLY A 196 -9.48 -21.49 10.98
CA GLY A 196 -9.91 -21.67 9.58
C GLY A 196 -10.18 -20.36 8.85
N LEU A 197 -10.70 -19.33 9.53
CA LEU A 197 -10.91 -18.00 8.94
C LEU A 197 -9.59 -17.26 8.75
N VAL A 198 -8.66 -17.34 9.70
CA VAL A 198 -7.32 -16.76 9.57
C VAL A 198 -6.54 -17.41 8.43
N GLN A 199 -6.59 -18.74 8.32
CA GLN A 199 -5.96 -19.45 7.20
C GLN A 199 -6.53 -19.03 5.84
N ALA A 200 -7.84 -18.74 5.77
CA ALA A 200 -8.45 -18.27 4.53
C ALA A 200 -8.01 -16.85 4.14
N VAL A 201 -7.70 -16.00 5.12
CA VAL A 201 -7.14 -14.65 4.88
C VAL A 201 -5.69 -14.73 4.39
N ASN A 202 -4.94 -15.76 4.80
CA ASN A 202 -3.53 -15.96 4.44
C ASN A 202 -3.32 -16.63 3.06
N LEU A 203 -4.37 -17.01 2.34
CA LEU A 203 -4.30 -17.61 1.01
C LEU A 203 -4.44 -16.57 -0.09
#